data_012d5b586e970aa08366d7c3709bd8f4
#
_entry.id   012d5b586e970aa08366d7c3709bd8f4
#
_cell.length_a   1.000
_cell.length_b   1.000
_cell.length_c   1.000
_cell.angle_alpha   90.00
_cell.angle_beta   90.00
_cell.angle_gamma   90.00
#
_symmetry.space_group_name_H-M   'P 1'
#
loop_
_entity.id
_entity.type
_entity.pdbx_description
1 polymer ?
#
loop_
_entity_poly.entity_id
_entity_poly.type
_entity_poly.pdbx_seq_one_letter_code
_entity_poly.pdbx_strand_id
1 'polypeptide(L)'
;MDTFKSCEKYPKIFITASGNDIYGDHGDEIVTEETAFNRGQFLQMVAEECWEEPLYEIEKMGVRVMKCRAGIVLGKGNIATQIFTLISKLNLSGPIGDGKQYFSWVSVYDMAEAFVFCLENENIKGAVNVTAPEPLQQKEFSRAIAKIMDKAFFAPSLPPIIMRLAVGWELGEQLGLNSIRAIPQKLLKEGFQFKNPTLETLKEDFN
;
A
#
# COMPACT_ATOMS: atom_id res chain seq x y z
N MET A 1 -5.37 -12.15 20.38
CA MET A 1 -5.33 -13.63 20.54
C MET A 1 -6.20 -14.11 21.69
N ASP A 2 -6.12 -13.52 22.87
CA ASP A 2 -6.89 -13.99 24.06
C ASP A 2 -8.40 -13.90 23.85
N THR A 3 -8.89 -12.85 23.18
CA THR A 3 -10.31 -12.72 22.82
C THR A 3 -10.80 -13.90 21.96
N PHE A 4 -10.01 -14.34 20.98
CA PHE A 4 -10.37 -15.50 20.15
C PHE A 4 -10.43 -16.78 20.98
N LYS A 5 -9.46 -17.00 21.87
CA LYS A 5 -9.42 -18.21 22.74
C LYS A 5 -10.58 -18.27 23.71
N SER A 6 -11.19 -17.13 24.07
CA SER A 6 -12.34 -17.05 24.98
C SER A 6 -13.70 -17.12 24.28
N CYS A 7 -13.75 -17.12 22.95
CA CYS A 7 -14.99 -17.18 22.20
C CYS A 7 -15.54 -18.63 22.14
N GLU A 8 -16.84 -18.79 22.42
CA GLU A 8 -17.53 -20.07 22.20
C GLU A 8 -17.70 -20.42 20.72
N LYS A 9 -17.77 -19.42 19.86
CA LYS A 9 -17.88 -19.57 18.39
C LYS A 9 -16.91 -18.61 17.70
N TYR A 10 -16.16 -19.14 16.76
CA TYR A 10 -15.27 -18.34 15.92
C TYR A 10 -16.01 -17.73 14.73
N PRO A 11 -15.61 -16.53 14.27
CA PRO A 11 -16.10 -15.98 13.01
C PRO A 11 -15.70 -16.91 11.86
N LYS A 12 -16.50 -16.92 10.79
CA LYS A 12 -16.16 -17.68 9.58
C LYS A 12 -14.94 -17.07 8.85
N ILE A 13 -14.77 -15.77 8.98
CA ILE A 13 -13.73 -15.02 8.30
C ILE A 13 -13.16 -13.93 9.22
N PHE A 14 -11.87 -13.70 9.08
CA PHE A 14 -11.14 -12.58 9.68
C PHE A 14 -10.34 -11.84 8.61
N ILE A 15 -10.60 -10.54 8.43
CA ILE A 15 -9.87 -9.69 7.51
C ILE A 15 -9.08 -8.67 8.31
N THR A 16 -7.79 -8.52 7.98
CA THR A 16 -6.94 -7.49 8.55
C THR A 16 -6.33 -6.62 7.47
N ALA A 17 -6.17 -5.34 7.77
CA ALA A 17 -5.29 -4.47 7.01
C ALA A 17 -3.84 -4.80 7.38
N SER A 18 -3.00 -4.94 6.38
CA SER A 18 -1.54 -5.05 6.44
C SER A 18 -0.95 -4.09 5.40
N GLY A 19 0.36 -3.94 5.36
CA GLY A 19 1.05 -3.10 4.38
C GLY A 19 1.83 -3.92 3.36
N ASN A 20 1.98 -3.40 2.16
CA ASN A 20 2.86 -4.00 1.16
C ASN A 20 4.34 -3.83 1.51
N ASP A 21 4.67 -2.99 2.51
CA ASP A 21 6.03 -2.88 3.10
C ASP A 21 6.58 -4.22 3.60
N ILE A 22 5.69 -5.20 3.87
CA ILE A 22 6.08 -6.56 4.24
C ILE A 22 7.01 -7.22 3.23
N TYR A 23 6.94 -6.83 1.97
CA TYR A 23 7.81 -7.38 0.93
C TYR A 23 9.25 -6.88 1.04
N GLY A 24 9.45 -5.65 1.56
CA GLY A 24 10.73 -4.96 1.51
C GLY A 24 11.05 -4.42 0.12
N ASP A 25 12.29 -4.00 -0.11
CA ASP A 25 12.72 -3.46 -1.41
C ASP A 25 12.93 -4.58 -2.45
N HIS A 26 12.25 -4.48 -3.60
CA HIS A 26 12.34 -5.42 -4.71
C HIS A 26 12.81 -4.77 -6.02
N GLY A 27 13.30 -3.53 -5.99
CA GLY A 27 13.74 -2.83 -7.20
C GLY A 27 12.65 -2.78 -8.27
N ASP A 28 12.95 -3.27 -9.47
CA ASP A 28 12.03 -3.25 -10.62
C ASP A 28 11.17 -4.53 -10.73
N GLU A 29 11.37 -5.51 -9.85
CA GLU A 29 10.64 -6.78 -9.90
C GLU A 29 9.15 -6.60 -9.60
N ILE A 30 8.32 -7.32 -10.33
CA ILE A 30 6.88 -7.37 -10.05
C ILE A 30 6.67 -8.21 -8.78
N VAL A 31 5.97 -7.62 -7.81
CA VAL A 31 5.65 -8.24 -6.53
C VAL A 31 4.19 -8.72 -6.54
N THR A 32 4.00 -10.00 -6.28
CA THR A 32 2.68 -10.63 -6.13
C THR A 32 2.50 -11.16 -4.72
N GLU A 33 1.33 -11.69 -4.42
CA GLU A 33 1.04 -12.29 -3.11
C GLU A 33 1.90 -13.52 -2.79
N GLU A 34 2.57 -14.09 -3.79
CA GLU A 34 3.43 -15.26 -3.69
C GLU A 34 4.92 -14.91 -3.62
N THR A 35 5.26 -13.62 -3.79
CA THR A 35 6.63 -13.13 -3.71
C THR A 35 7.17 -13.29 -2.30
N ALA A 36 8.37 -13.83 -2.16
CA ALA A 36 9.06 -13.94 -0.89
C ALA A 36 9.42 -12.55 -0.33
N PHE A 37 9.50 -12.43 1.00
CA PHE A 37 9.87 -11.18 1.63
C PHE A 37 11.37 -10.94 1.51
N ASN A 38 11.75 -9.72 1.20
CA ASN A 38 13.13 -9.27 1.26
C ASN A 38 13.40 -8.73 2.68
N ARG A 39 13.86 -9.62 3.57
CA ARG A 39 13.92 -9.39 5.02
C ARG A 39 15.03 -8.43 5.44
N GLY A 40 14.86 -7.86 6.62
CA GLY A 40 15.89 -7.05 7.30
C GLY A 40 15.57 -5.57 7.38
N GLN A 41 14.35 -5.17 7.01
CA GLN A 41 13.88 -3.78 7.12
C GLN A 41 12.86 -3.64 8.24
N PHE A 42 12.83 -2.49 8.91
CA PHE A 42 11.98 -2.26 10.09
C PHE A 42 10.48 -2.39 9.77
N LEU A 43 9.98 -1.70 8.74
CA LEU A 43 8.54 -1.78 8.39
C LEU A 43 8.14 -3.19 7.94
N GLN A 44 9.04 -3.88 7.22
CA GLN A 44 8.84 -5.26 6.84
C GLN A 44 8.68 -6.15 8.08
N MET A 45 9.58 -6.02 9.07
CA MET A 45 9.51 -6.78 10.32
C MET A 45 8.24 -6.48 11.10
N VAL A 46 7.84 -5.20 11.20
CA VAL A 46 6.60 -4.80 11.87
C VAL A 46 5.38 -5.44 11.19
N ALA A 47 5.33 -5.41 9.85
CA ALA A 47 4.20 -6.00 9.12
C ALA A 47 4.18 -7.53 9.27
N GLU A 48 5.33 -8.20 9.21
CA GLU A 48 5.43 -9.66 9.38
C GLU A 48 5.10 -10.07 10.82
N GLU A 49 5.85 -9.58 11.80
CA GLU A 49 5.82 -10.07 13.19
C GLU A 49 4.61 -9.56 13.98
N CYS A 50 4.20 -8.29 13.76
CA CYS A 50 3.13 -7.68 14.55
C CYS A 50 1.75 -7.82 13.89
N TRP A 51 1.67 -7.84 12.56
CA TRP A 51 0.38 -7.82 11.86
C TRP A 51 -0.01 -9.16 11.25
N GLU A 52 0.92 -9.93 10.68
CA GLU A 52 0.57 -11.16 9.96
C GLU A 52 0.88 -12.45 10.73
N GLU A 53 2.02 -12.54 11.41
CA GLU A 53 2.40 -13.76 12.13
C GLU A 53 1.39 -14.20 13.20
N PRO A 54 0.83 -13.29 14.03
CA PRO A 54 -0.17 -13.68 15.03
C PRO A 54 -1.44 -14.33 14.43
N LEU A 55 -1.72 -14.09 13.15
CA LEU A 55 -2.90 -14.58 12.46
C LEU A 55 -2.82 -16.07 12.10
N TYR A 56 -1.62 -16.65 12.06
CA TYR A 56 -1.44 -18.09 11.84
C TYR A 56 -2.16 -18.94 12.90
N GLU A 57 -2.22 -18.45 14.15
CA GLU A 57 -2.96 -19.14 15.20
C GLU A 57 -4.48 -19.10 14.95
N ILE A 58 -4.99 -18.01 14.38
CA ILE A 58 -6.41 -17.88 14.00
C ILE A 58 -6.72 -18.81 12.82
N GLU A 59 -5.83 -18.92 11.84
CA GLU A 59 -5.95 -19.84 10.72
C GLU A 59 -6.03 -21.31 11.21
N LYS A 60 -5.21 -21.69 12.21
CA LYS A 60 -5.25 -23.04 12.82
C LYS A 60 -6.58 -23.36 13.52
N MET A 61 -7.33 -22.35 13.94
CA MET A 61 -8.68 -22.51 14.50
C MET A 61 -9.76 -22.73 13.44
N GLY A 62 -9.39 -22.82 12.16
CA GLY A 62 -10.31 -23.03 11.04
C GLY A 62 -11.00 -21.76 10.53
N VAL A 63 -10.55 -20.59 10.97
CA VAL A 63 -11.06 -19.31 10.47
C VAL A 63 -10.39 -18.96 9.14
N ARG A 64 -11.18 -18.57 8.15
CA ARG A 64 -10.62 -18.04 6.89
C ARG A 64 -10.01 -16.67 7.15
N VAL A 65 -8.69 -16.56 7.11
CA VAL A 65 -7.97 -15.31 7.36
C VAL A 65 -7.55 -14.68 6.04
N MET A 66 -7.71 -13.36 5.93
CA MET A 66 -7.19 -12.54 4.83
C MET A 66 -6.33 -11.40 5.36
N LYS A 67 -5.14 -11.28 4.79
CA LYS A 67 -4.11 -10.31 5.10
C LYS A 67 -4.05 -9.34 3.94
N CYS A 68 -4.82 -8.23 4.03
CA CYS A 68 -4.93 -7.25 2.95
C CYS A 68 -3.73 -6.31 2.98
N ARG A 69 -2.73 -6.58 2.13
CA ARG A 69 -1.49 -5.81 2.00
C ARG A 69 -1.73 -4.58 1.13
N ALA A 70 -2.06 -3.48 1.78
CA ALA A 70 -2.36 -2.24 1.10
C ALA A 70 -1.10 -1.50 0.65
N GLY A 71 -1.17 -0.86 -0.51
CA GLY A 71 -0.22 0.18 -0.92
C GLY A 71 -0.52 1.51 -0.23
N ILE A 72 0.04 2.60 -0.77
CA ILE A 72 -0.26 3.96 -0.30
C ILE A 72 -1.76 4.24 -0.51
N VAL A 73 -2.50 4.38 0.59
CA VAL A 73 -3.95 4.62 0.53
C VAL A 73 -4.20 6.10 0.25
N LEU A 74 -4.92 6.40 -0.82
CA LEU A 74 -5.27 7.75 -1.25
C LEU A 74 -6.78 7.97 -1.17
N GLY A 75 -7.19 9.15 -0.70
CA GLY A 75 -8.59 9.54 -0.61
C GLY A 75 -8.77 10.76 0.30
N LYS A 76 -9.92 11.40 0.21
CA LYS A 76 -10.21 12.61 0.97
C LYS A 76 -10.07 12.37 2.48
N GLY A 77 -9.29 13.24 3.15
CA GLY A 77 -9.05 13.14 4.59
C GLY A 77 -7.95 12.17 5.00
N ASN A 78 -7.41 11.36 4.08
CA ASN A 78 -6.28 10.48 4.37
C ASN A 78 -4.97 11.28 4.51
N ILE A 79 -4.10 10.86 5.43
CA ILE A 79 -2.85 11.57 5.72
C ILE A 79 -1.88 11.61 4.52
N ALA A 80 -1.78 10.52 3.76
CA ALA A 80 -0.93 10.49 2.57
C ALA A 80 -1.41 11.49 1.53
N THR A 81 -2.73 11.56 1.27
CA THR A 81 -3.34 12.54 0.38
C THR A 81 -3.06 13.96 0.84
N GLN A 82 -3.20 14.25 2.15
CA GLN A 82 -2.88 15.58 2.70
C GLN A 82 -1.42 15.97 2.50
N ILE A 83 -0.48 15.03 2.72
CA ILE A 83 0.96 15.26 2.52
C ILE A 83 1.25 15.58 1.05
N PHE A 84 0.78 14.76 0.11
CA PHE A 84 0.99 15.00 -1.32
C PHE A 84 0.30 16.29 -1.80
N THR A 85 -0.88 16.60 -1.25
CA THR A 85 -1.59 17.87 -1.50
C THR A 85 -0.74 19.07 -1.04
N LEU A 86 -0.20 19.01 0.18
CA LEU A 86 0.64 20.09 0.71
C LEU A 86 1.91 20.28 -0.11
N ILE A 87 2.61 19.20 -0.45
CA ILE A 87 3.80 19.22 -1.29
C ILE A 87 3.50 19.90 -2.64
N SER A 88 2.37 19.54 -3.26
CA SER A 88 1.95 20.10 -4.55
C SER A 88 1.52 21.56 -4.44
N LYS A 89 0.80 21.96 -3.39
CA LYS A 89 0.42 23.36 -3.13
C LYS A 89 1.64 24.27 -2.95
N LEU A 90 2.71 23.75 -2.39
CA LEU A 90 3.98 24.47 -2.21
C LEU A 90 4.86 24.44 -3.47
N ASN A 91 4.41 23.85 -4.58
CA ASN A 91 5.18 23.63 -5.81
C ASN A 91 6.50 22.85 -5.56
N LEU A 92 6.47 21.92 -4.60
CA LEU A 92 7.60 21.07 -4.25
C LEU A 92 7.48 19.65 -4.85
N SER A 93 6.52 19.43 -5.75
CA SER A 93 6.35 18.16 -6.44
C SER A 93 7.55 17.85 -7.32
N GLY A 94 8.29 16.80 -6.96
CA GLY A 94 9.49 16.39 -7.66
C GLY A 94 9.86 14.94 -7.35
N PRO A 95 10.93 14.42 -7.97
CA PRO A 95 11.42 13.10 -7.68
C PRO A 95 12.13 13.05 -6.32
N ILE A 96 12.04 11.91 -5.63
CA ILE A 96 12.86 11.58 -4.47
C ILE A 96 14.02 10.71 -4.96
N GLY A 97 15.26 11.15 -4.73
CA GLY A 97 16.40 10.49 -5.36
C GLY A 97 16.32 10.55 -6.90
N ASP A 98 16.45 9.43 -7.58
CA ASP A 98 16.27 9.36 -9.05
C ASP A 98 14.79 9.18 -9.46
N GLY A 99 13.91 8.90 -8.48
CA GLY A 99 12.48 8.76 -8.69
C GLY A 99 12.05 7.50 -9.44
N LYS A 100 12.93 6.49 -9.56
CA LYS A 100 12.66 5.24 -10.28
C LYS A 100 12.00 4.18 -9.42
N GLN A 101 12.08 4.29 -8.10
CA GLN A 101 11.43 3.37 -7.18
C GLN A 101 9.92 3.34 -7.42
N TYR A 102 9.34 2.14 -7.38
CA TYR A 102 7.90 1.96 -7.58
C TYR A 102 7.10 2.23 -6.31
N PHE A 103 6.04 3.02 -6.48
CA PHE A 103 5.01 3.27 -5.48
C PHE A 103 3.74 2.53 -5.89
N SER A 104 3.36 1.55 -5.10
CA SER A 104 2.05 0.93 -5.19
C SER A 104 1.06 1.71 -4.36
N TRP A 105 -0.10 2.00 -4.89
CA TRP A 105 -1.13 2.83 -4.26
C TRP A 105 -2.52 2.22 -4.47
N VAL A 106 -3.50 2.69 -3.72
CA VAL A 106 -4.91 2.31 -3.87
C VAL A 106 -5.80 3.46 -3.43
N SER A 107 -6.98 3.62 -4.04
CA SER A 107 -7.99 4.53 -3.51
C SER A 107 -8.63 3.98 -2.24
N VAL A 108 -9.03 4.85 -1.31
CA VAL A 108 -9.77 4.43 -0.12
C VAL A 108 -11.07 3.69 -0.50
N TYR A 109 -11.70 4.08 -1.61
CA TYR A 109 -12.91 3.46 -2.12
C TYR A 109 -12.65 2.03 -2.63
N ASP A 110 -11.63 1.86 -3.48
CA ASP A 110 -11.29 0.52 -3.99
C ASP A 110 -10.75 -0.39 -2.89
N MET A 111 -10.08 0.18 -1.88
CA MET A 111 -9.67 -0.58 -0.70
C MET A 111 -10.90 -1.12 0.06
N ALA A 112 -11.91 -0.29 0.29
CA ALA A 112 -13.14 -0.70 0.97
C ALA A 112 -13.91 -1.75 0.15
N GLU A 113 -14.06 -1.53 -1.14
CA GLU A 113 -14.72 -2.47 -2.06
C GLU A 113 -13.95 -3.81 -2.15
N ALA A 114 -12.62 -3.76 -2.16
CA ALA A 114 -11.80 -4.97 -2.13
C ALA A 114 -12.01 -5.78 -0.84
N PHE A 115 -12.19 -5.13 0.30
CA PHE A 115 -12.51 -5.81 1.57
C PHE A 115 -13.87 -6.50 1.48
N VAL A 116 -14.89 -5.82 0.95
CA VAL A 116 -16.23 -6.41 0.76
C VAL A 116 -16.15 -7.57 -0.24
N PHE A 117 -15.47 -7.39 -1.37
CA PHE A 117 -15.26 -8.44 -2.36
C PHE A 117 -14.58 -9.66 -1.77
N CYS A 118 -13.55 -9.46 -0.94
CA CYS A 118 -12.88 -10.55 -0.23
C CYS A 118 -13.78 -11.25 0.80
N LEU A 119 -14.69 -10.52 1.45
CA LEU A 119 -15.68 -11.12 2.36
C LEU A 119 -16.61 -12.08 1.63
N GLU A 120 -17.10 -11.66 0.45
CA GLU A 120 -18.11 -12.37 -0.33
C GLU A 120 -17.52 -13.51 -1.17
N ASN A 121 -16.25 -13.41 -1.59
CA ASN A 121 -15.60 -14.41 -2.43
C ASN A 121 -14.85 -15.45 -1.58
N GLU A 122 -15.41 -16.66 -1.49
CA GLU A 122 -14.83 -17.76 -0.70
C GLU A 122 -13.53 -18.34 -1.28
N ASN A 123 -13.21 -18.05 -2.56
CA ASN A 123 -11.98 -18.51 -3.20
C ASN A 123 -10.74 -17.72 -2.72
N ILE A 124 -10.95 -16.51 -2.16
CA ILE A 124 -9.85 -15.65 -1.70
C ILE A 124 -9.50 -15.99 -0.25
N LYS A 125 -8.22 -16.27 0.01
CA LYS A 125 -7.65 -16.52 1.34
C LYS A 125 -6.17 -16.14 1.42
N GLY A 126 -5.70 -15.98 2.64
CA GLY A 126 -4.28 -15.64 2.92
C GLY A 126 -3.93 -14.22 2.53
N ALA A 127 -2.72 -13.99 2.03
CA ALA A 127 -2.28 -12.67 1.59
C ALA A 127 -3.04 -12.22 0.34
N VAL A 128 -3.42 -10.94 0.31
CA VAL A 128 -4.08 -10.27 -0.83
C VAL A 128 -3.47 -8.89 -0.99
N ASN A 129 -2.87 -8.61 -2.13
CA ASN A 129 -2.41 -7.26 -2.45
C ASN A 129 -3.61 -6.37 -2.77
N VAL A 130 -3.76 -5.29 -2.03
CA VAL A 130 -4.80 -4.29 -2.24
C VAL A 130 -4.12 -3.02 -2.76
N THR A 131 -3.81 -3.06 -4.06
CA THR A 131 -3.14 -1.97 -4.78
C THR A 131 -3.88 -1.70 -6.08
N ALA A 132 -3.73 -0.51 -6.65
CA ALA A 132 -4.17 -0.26 -8.01
C ALA A 132 -3.45 -1.20 -8.99
N PRO A 133 -4.08 -1.53 -10.15
CA PRO A 133 -3.51 -2.52 -11.07
C PRO A 133 -2.17 -2.11 -11.67
N GLU A 134 -1.89 -0.81 -11.74
CA GLU A 134 -0.66 -0.27 -12.32
C GLU A 134 0.12 0.55 -11.28
N PRO A 135 1.13 -0.04 -10.62
CA PRO A 135 2.06 0.68 -9.78
C PRO A 135 2.90 1.64 -10.62
N LEU A 136 3.14 2.84 -10.11
CA LEU A 136 3.88 3.89 -10.82
C LEU A 136 5.27 4.09 -10.24
N GLN A 137 6.24 4.48 -11.06
CA GLN A 137 7.49 5.02 -10.54
C GLN A 137 7.19 6.30 -9.74
N GLN A 138 7.92 6.54 -8.66
CA GLN A 138 7.71 7.67 -7.76
C GLN A 138 7.67 9.01 -8.50
N LYS A 139 8.55 9.20 -9.48
CA LYS A 139 8.56 10.38 -10.33
C LYS A 139 7.25 10.58 -11.09
N GLU A 140 6.71 9.51 -11.69
CA GLU A 140 5.45 9.55 -12.44
C GLU A 140 4.26 9.72 -11.50
N PHE A 141 4.30 9.07 -10.34
CA PHE A 141 3.29 9.24 -9.29
C PHE A 141 3.21 10.71 -8.84
N SER A 142 4.35 11.33 -8.49
CA SER A 142 4.38 12.75 -8.10
C SER A 142 3.96 13.69 -9.23
N ARG A 143 4.32 13.36 -10.47
CA ARG A 143 3.90 14.13 -11.66
C ARG A 143 2.38 14.05 -11.87
N ALA A 144 1.80 12.88 -11.74
CA ALA A 144 0.36 12.70 -11.87
C ALA A 144 -0.41 13.50 -10.82
N ILE A 145 0.03 13.47 -9.55
CA ILE A 145 -0.61 14.27 -8.49
C ILE A 145 -0.49 15.77 -8.78
N ALA A 146 0.70 16.26 -9.16
CA ALA A 146 0.87 17.66 -9.52
C ALA A 146 -0.08 18.07 -10.66
N LYS A 147 -0.22 17.22 -11.68
CA LYS A 147 -1.15 17.44 -12.80
C LYS A 147 -2.61 17.48 -12.35
N ILE A 148 -3.03 16.56 -11.49
CA ILE A 148 -4.40 16.52 -10.92
C ILE A 148 -4.74 17.83 -10.20
N MET A 149 -3.76 18.41 -9.51
CA MET A 149 -3.90 19.64 -8.74
C MET A 149 -3.65 20.93 -9.54
N ASP A 150 -3.45 20.82 -10.85
CA ASP A 150 -3.07 21.95 -11.72
C ASP A 150 -1.83 22.70 -11.21
N LYS A 151 -0.81 21.94 -10.72
CA LYS A 151 0.46 22.45 -10.21
C LYS A 151 1.63 22.00 -11.08
N ALA A 152 2.70 22.79 -11.05
CA ALA A 152 3.92 22.47 -11.78
C ALA A 152 4.64 21.27 -11.11
N PHE A 153 5.09 20.34 -11.95
CA PHE A 153 6.09 19.33 -11.56
C PHE A 153 7.47 19.90 -11.92
N PHE A 154 8.08 20.61 -10.99
CA PHE A 154 9.30 21.36 -11.28
C PHE A 154 10.36 21.32 -10.18
N ALA A 155 10.05 20.79 -9.02
CA ALA A 155 11.01 20.74 -7.93
C ALA A 155 12.26 19.95 -8.36
N PRO A 156 13.47 20.42 -8.01
CA PRO A 156 14.66 19.60 -8.16
C PRO A 156 14.49 18.31 -7.36
N SER A 157 15.24 17.27 -7.75
CA SER A 157 15.23 16.01 -7.00
C SER A 157 15.45 16.25 -5.51
N LEU A 158 14.57 15.72 -4.68
CA LEU A 158 14.73 15.73 -3.23
C LEU A 158 15.85 14.77 -2.85
N PRO A 159 16.99 15.25 -2.31
CA PRO A 159 18.04 14.35 -1.87
C PRO A 159 17.52 13.37 -0.80
N PRO A 160 17.86 12.09 -0.88
CA PRO A 160 17.42 11.08 0.09
C PRO A 160 17.68 11.44 1.55
N ILE A 161 18.76 12.18 1.80
CA ILE A 161 19.11 12.65 3.14
C ILE A 161 18.02 13.49 3.80
N ILE A 162 17.24 14.24 3.01
CA ILE A 162 16.16 15.10 3.54
C ILE A 162 15.04 14.22 4.10
N MET A 163 14.67 13.14 3.39
CA MET A 163 13.67 12.18 3.88
C MET A 163 14.14 11.52 5.18
N ARG A 164 15.41 11.10 5.23
CA ARG A 164 16.01 10.49 6.43
C ARG A 164 16.03 11.43 7.64
N LEU A 165 16.25 12.72 7.42
CA LEU A 165 16.24 13.74 8.49
C LEU A 165 14.80 14.09 8.93
N ALA A 166 13.82 14.07 8.03
CA ALA A 166 12.44 14.44 8.32
C ALA A 166 11.70 13.41 9.17
N VAL A 167 11.88 12.11 8.90
CA VAL A 167 11.12 11.03 9.55
C VAL A 167 12.01 9.98 10.24
N GLY A 168 13.32 10.22 10.31
CA GLY A 168 14.32 9.29 10.82
C GLY A 168 14.96 8.46 9.71
N TRP A 169 16.18 7.98 9.99
CA TRP A 169 17.03 7.34 8.98
C TRP A 169 16.36 6.14 8.32
N GLU A 170 15.87 5.24 9.13
CA GLU A 170 15.30 3.97 8.69
C GLU A 170 13.94 4.13 8.01
N LEU A 171 13.02 4.91 8.61
CA LEU A 171 11.73 5.20 8.00
C LEU A 171 11.85 6.04 6.72
N GLY A 172 12.76 7.00 6.68
CA GLY A 172 13.01 7.82 5.50
C GLY A 172 13.53 7.01 4.32
N GLU A 173 14.34 5.99 4.58
CA GLU A 173 14.78 5.02 3.58
C GLU A 173 13.59 4.22 3.04
N GLN A 174 12.84 3.60 3.94
CA GLN A 174 11.78 2.66 3.56
C GLN A 174 10.58 3.35 2.94
N LEU A 175 10.11 4.46 3.49
CA LEU A 175 8.95 5.19 2.94
C LEU A 175 9.24 5.97 1.66
N GLY A 176 10.51 6.36 1.45
CA GLY A 176 10.87 7.23 0.31
C GLY A 176 11.61 6.54 -0.81
N LEU A 177 12.37 5.49 -0.51
CA LEU A 177 13.34 4.91 -1.45
C LEU A 177 13.09 3.44 -1.76
N ASN A 178 12.35 2.69 -0.92
CA ASN A 178 11.98 1.33 -1.25
C ASN A 178 11.15 1.30 -2.53
N SER A 179 11.45 0.32 -3.36
CA SER A 179 10.74 0.05 -4.58
C SER A 179 9.90 -1.22 -4.42
N ILE A 180 8.58 -1.05 -4.40
CA ILE A 180 7.63 -2.15 -4.25
C ILE A 180 6.62 -2.07 -5.39
N ARG A 181 6.90 -2.83 -6.46
CA ARG A 181 6.03 -2.92 -7.64
C ARG A 181 4.93 -3.97 -7.44
N ALA A 182 4.11 -3.79 -6.39
CA ALA A 182 3.07 -4.74 -6.05
C ALA A 182 1.85 -4.62 -6.96
N ILE A 183 1.39 -5.76 -7.48
CA ILE A 183 0.17 -5.87 -8.27
C ILE A 183 -0.87 -6.72 -7.53
N PRO A 184 -2.18 -6.43 -7.69
CA PRO A 184 -3.27 -7.13 -7.00
C PRO A 184 -3.65 -8.40 -7.77
N GLN A 185 -2.72 -9.36 -7.91
CA GLN A 185 -2.89 -10.51 -8.79
C GLN A 185 -4.10 -11.36 -8.44
N LYS A 186 -4.34 -11.62 -7.15
CA LYS A 186 -5.50 -12.40 -6.69
C LYS A 186 -6.82 -11.70 -6.98
N LEU A 187 -6.92 -10.40 -6.69
CA LEU A 187 -8.12 -9.62 -6.97
C LEU A 187 -8.46 -9.61 -8.47
N LEU A 188 -7.45 -9.38 -9.32
CA LEU A 188 -7.62 -9.38 -10.77
C LEU A 188 -8.04 -10.77 -11.29
N LYS A 189 -7.44 -11.84 -10.80
CA LYS A 189 -7.76 -13.22 -11.18
C LYS A 189 -9.21 -13.59 -10.82
N GLU A 190 -9.70 -13.11 -9.69
CA GLU A 190 -11.06 -13.35 -9.23
C GLU A 190 -12.09 -12.36 -9.82
N GLY A 191 -11.66 -11.45 -10.67
CA GLY A 191 -12.53 -10.54 -11.43
C GLY A 191 -12.91 -9.25 -10.72
N PHE A 192 -12.17 -8.83 -9.68
CA PHE A 192 -12.40 -7.53 -9.03
C PHE A 192 -12.25 -6.37 -10.04
N GLN A 193 -13.18 -5.44 -10.02
CA GLN A 193 -13.19 -4.27 -10.90
C GLN A 193 -12.85 -3.02 -10.10
N PHE A 194 -11.71 -2.41 -10.39
CA PHE A 194 -11.31 -1.14 -9.79
C PHE A 194 -12.13 0.02 -10.36
N LYS A 195 -12.69 0.87 -9.49
CA LYS A 195 -13.34 2.14 -9.87
C LYS A 195 -12.31 3.23 -10.15
N ASN A 196 -11.20 3.18 -9.44
CA ASN A 196 -10.11 4.15 -9.52
C ASN A 196 -8.80 3.45 -9.94
N PRO A 197 -8.72 2.96 -11.21
CA PRO A 197 -7.54 2.24 -11.67
C PRO A 197 -6.34 3.16 -11.94
N THR A 198 -6.54 4.46 -12.08
CA THR A 198 -5.50 5.47 -12.34
C THR A 198 -5.64 6.65 -11.37
N LEU A 199 -4.53 7.38 -11.13
CA LEU A 199 -4.54 8.54 -10.22
C LEU A 199 -5.45 9.68 -10.69
N GLU A 200 -5.65 9.83 -11.98
CA GLU A 200 -6.51 10.88 -12.54
C GLU A 200 -7.97 10.76 -12.08
N THR A 201 -8.41 9.55 -11.74
CA THR A 201 -9.78 9.34 -11.23
C THR A 201 -9.98 9.90 -9.82
N LEU A 202 -8.89 10.23 -9.10
CA LEU A 202 -8.91 10.77 -7.74
C LEU A 202 -8.87 12.30 -7.69
N LYS A 203 -9.17 13.00 -8.79
CA LYS A 203 -9.07 14.48 -8.85
C LYS A 203 -9.84 15.18 -7.72
N GLU A 204 -11.01 14.69 -7.37
CA GLU A 204 -11.85 15.30 -6.33
C GLU A 204 -11.30 15.09 -4.90
N ASP A 205 -10.48 14.07 -4.70
CA ASP A 205 -9.89 13.74 -3.40
C ASP A 205 -8.72 14.67 -3.03
N PHE A 206 -8.15 15.35 -4.01
CA PHE A 206 -7.02 16.28 -3.84
C PHE A 206 -7.43 17.76 -3.80
N ASN A 207 -8.73 18.07 -3.93
CA ASN A 207 -9.27 19.45 -3.93
C ASN A 207 -9.83 19.90 -2.58
#